data_bb9d4b2d3bab4d49e61ba7db121a69b5
#
_entry.id   bb9d4b2d3bab4d49e61ba7db121a69b5
#
_cell.length_a   1.000
_cell.length_b   1.000
_cell.length_c   1.000
_cell.angle_alpha   90.00
_cell.angle_beta   90.00
_cell.angle_gamma   90.00
#
_symmetry.space_group_name_H-M   'P 1'
#
loop_
_entity.id
_entity.type
_entity.pdbx_description
1 polymer ?
#
loop_
_entity_poly.entity_id
_entity_poly.type
_entity_poly.pdbx_seq_one_letter_code
_entity_poly.pdbx_strand_id
1 'polypeptide(L)'
;MPIKISQHFDSGAIEVVQANSASQIDLNLRSDSHADIHQWFHFRLQGARSQACTIRFLNAGQATYAKGFEDYKVCASYDTENWFRVPTIFDGAAMTVTHTPELDTVAYAYFEP
;
A
#
# COMPACT_ATOMS: atom_id res chain seq x y z
N MET A 1 -12.13 8.36 14.18
CA MET A 1 -12.16 9.08 12.90
C MET A 1 -12.08 8.09 11.76
N PRO A 2 -12.93 8.19 10.76
CA PRO A 2 -12.85 7.26 9.63
C PRO A 2 -11.58 7.51 8.82
N ILE A 3 -10.97 6.44 8.37
CA ILE A 3 -9.84 6.53 7.46
C ILE A 3 -10.38 6.53 6.02
N LYS A 4 -9.58 7.06 5.11
CA LYS A 4 -9.95 7.11 3.70
C LYS A 4 -8.75 6.75 2.85
N ILE A 5 -9.00 5.92 1.83
CA ILE A 5 -7.98 5.54 0.87
C ILE A 5 -8.39 6.09 -0.49
N SER A 6 -7.46 6.77 -1.16
CA SER A 6 -7.72 7.33 -2.47
C SER A 6 -6.62 6.93 -3.46
N GLN A 7 -7.00 6.77 -4.72
CA GLN A 7 -6.10 6.42 -5.81
C GLN A 7 -6.52 7.14 -7.11
N HIS A 8 -7.04 8.37 -6.96
CA HIS A 8 -7.54 9.16 -8.09
C HIS A 8 -6.40 9.88 -8.81
N PHE A 9 -5.37 9.13 -9.16
CA PHE A 9 -4.21 9.65 -9.87
C PHE A 9 -3.67 8.53 -10.76
N ASP A 10 -2.92 8.90 -11.77
CA ASP A 10 -2.53 7.99 -12.87
C ASP A 10 -1.79 6.73 -12.44
N SER A 11 -1.09 6.79 -11.32
CA SER A 11 -0.32 5.64 -10.85
C SER A 11 -1.05 4.77 -9.83
N GLY A 12 -2.31 5.08 -9.53
CA GLY A 12 -3.07 4.27 -8.57
C GLY A 12 -3.51 2.95 -9.19
N ALA A 13 -3.25 1.85 -8.51
CA ALA A 13 -3.59 0.51 -9.03
C ALA A 13 -3.88 -0.45 -7.87
N ILE A 14 -4.84 -0.10 -7.03
CA ILE A 14 -5.27 -0.97 -5.94
C ILE A 14 -6.79 -1.11 -5.92
N GLU A 15 -7.25 -2.20 -5.30
CA GLU A 15 -8.64 -2.41 -4.97
C GLU A 15 -8.76 -2.45 -3.45
N VAL A 16 -9.65 -1.64 -2.88
CA VAL A 16 -9.89 -1.66 -1.44
C VAL A 16 -10.89 -2.76 -1.12
N VAL A 17 -10.45 -3.79 -0.41
CA VAL A 17 -11.31 -4.87 0.04
C VAL A 17 -12.06 -4.43 1.29
N GLN A 18 -11.33 -3.89 2.27
CA GLN A 18 -11.93 -3.25 3.44
C GLN A 18 -10.95 -2.26 4.05
N ALA A 19 -11.48 -1.21 4.65
CA ALA A 19 -10.68 -0.21 5.35
C ALA A 19 -11.51 0.34 6.52
N ASN A 20 -12.00 -0.56 7.36
CA ASN A 20 -12.89 -0.22 8.47
C ASN A 20 -12.18 0.46 9.63
N SER A 21 -10.90 0.17 9.80
CA SER A 21 -10.08 0.78 10.84
C SER A 21 -8.62 0.75 10.41
N ALA A 22 -7.79 1.57 11.08
CA ALA A 22 -6.36 1.59 10.79
C ALA A 22 -5.70 0.23 11.00
N SER A 23 -6.18 -0.55 11.95
CA SER A 23 -5.60 -1.87 12.28
C SER A 23 -6.04 -2.97 11.30
N GLN A 24 -6.95 -2.68 10.39
CA GLN A 24 -7.47 -3.68 9.45
C GLN A 24 -7.77 -3.04 8.10
N ILE A 25 -6.72 -2.89 7.30
CA ILE A 25 -6.81 -2.37 5.94
C ILE A 25 -6.39 -3.48 5.00
N ASP A 26 -7.35 -3.99 4.21
CA ASP A 26 -7.10 -5.09 3.28
C ASP A 26 -7.27 -4.58 1.85
N LEU A 27 -6.25 -4.78 1.04
CA LEU A 27 -6.17 -4.31 -0.33
C LEU A 27 -5.80 -5.46 -1.27
N ASN A 28 -6.14 -5.29 -2.55
CA ASN A 28 -5.65 -6.14 -3.61
C ASN A 28 -4.89 -5.29 -4.63
N LEU A 29 -3.88 -5.88 -5.23
CA LEU A 29 -3.23 -5.29 -6.40
C LEU A 29 -4.15 -5.48 -7.60
N ARG A 30 -4.24 -4.46 -8.44
CA ARG A 30 -5.02 -4.51 -9.67
C ARG A 30 -4.10 -4.52 -10.87
N SER A 31 -4.56 -5.10 -11.98
CA SER A 31 -3.81 -5.01 -13.23
C SER A 31 -3.87 -3.59 -13.77
N ASP A 32 -2.80 -3.18 -14.45
CA ASP A 32 -2.79 -1.94 -15.21
C ASP A 32 -3.82 -2.03 -16.33
N SER A 33 -4.47 -0.92 -16.67
CA SER A 33 -5.47 -0.87 -17.71
C SER A 33 -4.94 -1.23 -19.10
N HIS A 34 -3.63 -1.18 -19.30
CA HIS A 34 -3.00 -1.46 -20.60
C HIS A 34 -2.18 -2.75 -20.60
N ALA A 35 -2.05 -3.43 -19.49
CA ALA A 35 -1.26 -4.64 -19.35
C ALA A 35 -1.78 -5.49 -18.22
N ASP A 36 -1.53 -6.79 -18.31
CA ASP A 36 -1.98 -7.75 -17.31
C ASP A 36 -0.94 -7.89 -16.19
N ILE A 37 -0.51 -6.76 -15.65
CA ILE A 37 0.53 -6.70 -14.62
C ILE A 37 -0.06 -6.30 -13.30
N HIS A 38 0.14 -7.13 -12.27
CA HIS A 38 -0.36 -6.94 -10.90
C HIS A 38 0.82 -6.71 -9.96
N GLN A 39 1.61 -5.66 -10.17
CA GLN A 39 2.80 -5.42 -9.37
C GLN A 39 2.85 -4.00 -8.83
N TRP A 40 2.53 -3.03 -9.65
CA TRP A 40 2.62 -1.63 -9.30
C TRP A 40 1.45 -1.19 -8.43
N PHE A 41 1.71 -0.34 -7.44
CA PHE A 41 0.66 0.31 -6.67
C PHE A 41 1.13 1.69 -6.21
N HIS A 42 0.16 2.56 -5.99
CA HIS A 42 0.36 3.89 -5.40
C HIS A 42 -1.00 4.36 -4.89
N PHE A 43 -1.09 4.67 -3.61
CA PHE A 43 -2.33 5.15 -3.02
C PHE A 43 -2.04 6.08 -1.85
N ARG A 44 -3.07 6.82 -1.41
CA ARG A 44 -2.99 7.69 -0.25
C ARG A 44 -3.91 7.20 0.84
N LEU A 45 -3.42 7.28 2.07
CA LEU A 45 -4.20 7.00 3.28
C LEU A 45 -4.38 8.30 4.04
N GLN A 46 -5.60 8.61 4.43
CA GLN A 46 -5.95 9.80 5.18
C GLN A 46 -6.69 9.43 6.46
N GLY A 47 -6.52 10.24 7.51
CA GLY A 47 -7.26 10.06 8.75
C GLY A 47 -6.68 9.07 9.74
N ALA A 48 -5.45 8.58 9.51
CA ALA A 48 -4.83 7.58 10.36
C ALA A 48 -3.66 8.12 11.19
N ARG A 49 -3.57 9.43 11.35
CA ARG A 49 -2.49 10.05 12.12
C ARG A 49 -2.41 9.47 13.53
N SER A 50 -1.22 9.07 13.93
CA SER A 50 -0.90 8.50 15.25
C SER A 50 -1.60 7.17 15.54
N GLN A 51 -2.18 6.52 14.53
CA GLN A 51 -2.80 5.21 14.70
C GLN A 51 -1.91 4.14 14.07
N ALA A 52 -1.70 3.03 14.77
CA ALA A 52 -0.93 1.93 14.23
C ALA A 52 -1.72 1.28 13.09
N CYS A 53 -1.21 1.37 11.88
CA CYS A 53 -1.86 0.83 10.68
C CYS A 53 -1.31 -0.54 10.35
N THR A 54 -2.21 -1.46 9.98
CA THR A 54 -1.85 -2.75 9.41
C THR A 54 -2.50 -2.83 8.04
N ILE A 55 -1.68 -2.81 6.99
CA ILE A 55 -2.14 -2.81 5.61
C ILE A 55 -1.70 -4.12 4.97
N ARG A 56 -2.66 -4.92 4.49
CA ARG A 56 -2.37 -6.20 3.89
C ARG A 56 -2.75 -6.21 2.42
N PHE A 57 -1.79 -6.58 1.58
CA PHE A 57 -2.04 -6.81 0.16
C PHE A 57 -2.33 -8.30 0.01
N LEU A 58 -3.60 -8.65 -0.04
CA LEU A 58 -4.07 -10.04 0.08
C LEU A 58 -3.62 -10.93 -1.07
N ASN A 59 -3.47 -10.35 -2.26
CA ASN A 59 -3.10 -11.10 -3.46
C ASN A 59 -1.64 -10.89 -3.90
N ALA A 60 -0.77 -10.44 -3.01
CA ALA A 60 0.63 -10.19 -3.38
C ALA A 60 1.31 -11.46 -3.92
N GLY A 61 0.95 -12.63 -3.39
CA GLY A 61 1.50 -13.89 -3.89
C GLY A 61 1.08 -14.24 -5.30
N GLN A 62 0.07 -13.56 -5.84
CA GLN A 62 -0.41 -13.73 -7.22
C GLN A 62 0.08 -12.62 -8.14
N ALA A 63 0.99 -11.76 -7.65
CA ALA A 63 1.54 -10.68 -8.45
C ALA A 63 2.34 -11.22 -9.62
N THR A 64 2.47 -10.41 -10.66
CA THR A 64 3.22 -10.77 -11.86
C THR A 64 4.64 -11.22 -11.52
N TYR A 65 5.27 -10.57 -10.53
CA TYR A 65 6.59 -10.95 -10.06
C TYR A 65 6.57 -11.00 -8.53
N ALA A 66 5.91 -12.02 -7.99
CA ALA A 66 5.72 -12.14 -6.55
C ALA A 66 7.04 -12.21 -5.77
N LYS A 67 8.07 -12.83 -6.35
CA LYS A 67 9.38 -12.91 -5.69
C LYS A 67 10.01 -11.54 -5.45
N GLY A 68 9.57 -10.52 -6.17
CA GLY A 68 10.03 -9.16 -5.95
C GLY A 68 9.62 -8.60 -4.60
N PHE A 69 8.66 -9.23 -3.92
CA PHE A 69 8.24 -8.82 -2.58
C PHE A 69 9.07 -9.47 -1.46
N GLU A 70 9.93 -10.43 -1.78
CA GLU A 70 10.83 -11.00 -0.79
C GLU A 70 11.87 -9.94 -0.39
N ASP A 71 12.04 -9.72 0.92
CA ASP A 71 12.94 -8.71 1.47
C ASP A 71 12.63 -7.28 1.01
N TYR A 72 11.45 -7.08 0.45
CA TYR A 72 11.01 -5.78 -0.07
C TYR A 72 10.38 -4.96 1.05
N LYS A 73 10.58 -3.64 1.00
CA LYS A 73 9.94 -2.69 1.91
C LYS A 73 9.14 -1.68 1.10
N VAL A 74 7.89 -1.44 1.48
CA VAL A 74 7.03 -0.47 0.82
C VAL A 74 7.57 0.94 1.05
N CYS A 75 7.50 1.79 0.02
CA CYS A 75 7.85 3.20 0.11
C CYS A 75 6.67 4.00 0.66
N ALA A 76 6.97 4.94 1.55
CA ALA A 76 5.97 5.84 2.10
C ALA A 76 6.48 7.28 2.03
N SER A 77 5.55 8.23 1.90
CA SER A 77 5.89 9.65 1.88
C SER A 77 4.74 10.50 2.37
N TYR A 78 5.04 11.57 3.09
CA TYR A 78 4.04 12.54 3.52
C TYR A 78 3.86 13.67 2.51
N ASP A 79 4.84 13.90 1.63
CA ASP A 79 4.85 15.04 0.70
C ASP A 79 5.04 14.62 -0.76
N THR A 80 5.20 13.32 -1.04
CA THR A 80 5.48 12.74 -2.35
C THR A 80 6.81 13.20 -2.97
N GLU A 81 7.68 13.79 -2.18
CA GLU A 81 9.01 14.20 -2.60
C GLU A 81 10.08 13.47 -1.80
N ASN A 82 9.87 13.31 -0.50
CA ASN A 82 10.80 12.61 0.38
C ASN A 82 10.20 11.26 0.75
N TRP A 83 10.83 10.17 0.29
CA TRP A 83 10.33 8.81 0.46
C TRP A 83 11.20 8.05 1.46
N PHE A 84 10.56 7.19 2.25
CA PHE A 84 11.23 6.32 3.20
C PHE A 84 10.61 4.93 3.13
N ARG A 85 11.32 3.92 3.63
CA ARG A 85 10.84 2.55 3.64
C ARG A 85 10.15 2.25 4.96
N VAL A 86 9.08 1.46 4.91
CA VAL A 86 8.32 1.07 6.10
C VAL A 86 8.38 -0.44 6.30
N PRO A 87 8.25 -0.93 7.54
CA PRO A 87 8.31 -2.37 7.81
C PRO A 87 7.29 -3.13 6.97
N THR A 88 7.76 -4.15 6.27
CA THR A 88 6.95 -4.95 5.34
C THR A 88 7.36 -6.40 5.48
N ILE A 89 6.37 -7.31 5.53
CA ILE A 89 6.60 -8.74 5.59
C ILE A 89 5.78 -9.41 4.49
N PHE A 90 6.44 -10.24 3.68
CA PHE A 90 5.79 -11.04 2.65
C PHE A 90 5.92 -12.52 3.04
N ASP A 91 4.78 -13.21 3.18
CA ASP A 91 4.76 -14.60 3.62
C ASP A 91 4.58 -15.60 2.47
N GLY A 92 4.66 -15.14 1.23
CA GLY A 92 4.43 -15.96 0.05
C GLY A 92 3.02 -15.84 -0.51
N ALA A 93 2.08 -15.37 0.28
CA ALA A 93 0.69 -15.20 -0.13
C ALA A 93 0.25 -13.75 0.00
N ALA A 94 0.46 -13.13 1.15
CA ALA A 94 0.07 -11.75 1.41
C ALA A 94 1.28 -10.94 1.86
N MET A 95 1.26 -9.65 1.57
CA MET A 95 2.27 -8.69 2.02
C MET A 95 1.64 -7.78 3.05
N THR A 96 2.26 -7.67 4.22
CA THR A 96 1.74 -6.87 5.33
C THR A 96 2.67 -5.73 5.65
N VAL A 97 2.12 -4.52 5.69
CA VAL A 97 2.83 -3.29 6.06
C VAL A 97 2.33 -2.85 7.43
N THR A 98 3.26 -2.51 8.33
CA THR A 98 2.91 -1.91 9.62
C THR A 98 3.56 -0.54 9.70
N HIS A 99 2.77 0.48 9.98
CA HIS A 99 3.24 1.86 10.02
C HIS A 99 2.30 2.71 10.85
N THR A 100 2.85 3.60 11.67
CA THR A 100 2.07 4.59 12.41
C THR A 100 2.36 5.96 11.81
N PRO A 101 1.46 6.51 10.97
CA PRO A 101 1.72 7.80 10.32
C PRO A 101 1.85 8.94 11.33
N GLU A 102 2.77 9.84 11.07
CA GLU A 102 2.95 11.04 11.90
C GLU A 102 2.06 12.19 11.44
N LEU A 103 1.57 12.12 10.20
CA LEU A 103 0.72 13.14 9.62
C LEU A 103 -0.59 12.52 9.13
N ASP A 104 -1.57 13.39 8.86
CA ASP A 104 -2.92 12.95 8.49
C ASP A 104 -2.97 12.26 7.12
N THR A 105 -2.11 12.66 6.19
CA THR A 105 -2.05 12.09 4.85
C THR A 105 -0.70 11.46 4.62
N VAL A 106 -0.69 10.21 4.15
CA VAL A 106 0.52 9.50 3.78
C VAL A 106 0.29 8.76 2.47
N ALA A 107 1.28 8.80 1.59
CA ALA A 107 1.25 8.04 0.33
C ALA A 107 2.11 6.79 0.47
N TYR A 108 1.65 5.70 -0.11
CA TYR A 108 2.39 4.45 -0.18
C TYR A 108 2.55 4.05 -1.64
N ALA A 109 3.71 3.55 -2.01
CA ALA A 109 3.99 3.16 -3.39
C ALA A 109 4.94 1.97 -3.45
N TYR A 110 4.92 1.27 -4.58
CA TYR A 110 5.80 0.13 -4.82
C TYR A 110 7.26 0.57 -4.80
N PHE A 111 7.58 1.67 -5.46
CA PHE A 111 8.88 2.35 -5.33
C PHE A 111 8.65 3.84 -5.63
N GLU A 112 9.68 4.63 -5.40
CA GLU A 112 9.57 6.09 -5.57
C GLU A 112 9.11 6.43 -6.99
N PRO A 113 7.95 7.12 -7.11
CA PRO A 113 7.45 7.55 -8.41
C PRO A 113 8.30 8.64 -9.03
#